data_c97663284fb21503a6cd99897d1457ba
#
_entry.id   c97663284fb21503a6cd99897d1457ba
#
_cell.length_a   1.000
_cell.length_b   1.000
_cell.length_c   1.000
_cell.angle_alpha   90.00
_cell.angle_beta   90.00
_cell.angle_gamma   90.00
#
_symmetry.space_group_name_H-M   'P 1'
#
loop_
_entity.id
_entity.type
_entity.pdbx_description
1 polymer ?
#
loop_
_entity_poly.entity_id
_entity_poly.type
_entity_poly.pdbx_seq_one_letter_code
_entity_poly.pdbx_strand_id
1 'polypeptide(L)'
;MHMLLRGLVVLLLPLLMGACENRTLRPIEPEGVILAFGDSLTAGVGASKGESYPAVLAQLSQRKVINAGESGEVTSMGRTRLTQAMPKHYPDLILLLEGGNDILRNLDLDQTKAHLGAMIEYAHANGAEVVLIGVPEKNLFSRVAPIYAELAQEYELVFIPDLLSDLLRNPEYKSDR
;
A
#
# COMPACT_ATOMS: atom_id res chain seq x y z
N MET A 1 -38.14 62.71 -0.34
CA MET A 1 -38.18 61.80 0.80
C MET A 1 -37.88 60.45 0.22
N HIS A 2 -36.57 60.10 0.11
CA HIS A 2 -36.07 58.88 -0.56
C HIS A 2 -35.70 57.84 0.49
N MET A 3 -36.50 56.74 0.50
CA MET A 3 -36.21 55.54 1.28
C MET A 3 -35.18 54.69 0.52
N LEU A 4 -33.98 54.60 1.06
CA LEU A 4 -32.90 53.72 0.60
C LEU A 4 -33.18 52.28 1.14
N LEU A 5 -33.54 51.38 0.24
CA LEU A 5 -33.66 49.92 0.50
C LEU A 5 -32.28 49.31 0.41
N ARG A 6 -31.67 49.01 1.57
CA ARG A 6 -30.37 48.26 1.65
C ARG A 6 -30.65 46.76 1.51
N GLY A 7 -30.38 46.27 0.31
CA GLY A 7 -30.41 44.82 0.05
C GLY A 7 -29.22 44.13 0.75
N LEU A 8 -29.50 43.25 1.70
CA LEU A 8 -28.52 42.35 2.34
C LEU A 8 -28.26 41.19 1.39
N VAL A 9 -27.10 41.19 0.72
CA VAL A 9 -26.63 40.04 -0.05
C VAL A 9 -25.99 39.06 0.92
N VAL A 10 -26.71 38.01 1.28
CA VAL A 10 -26.18 36.87 2.03
C VAL A 10 -25.41 35.98 1.06
N LEU A 11 -24.09 36.07 1.11
CA LEU A 11 -23.18 35.19 0.36
C LEU A 11 -23.19 33.80 1.05
N LEU A 12 -23.99 32.87 0.51
CA LEU A 12 -23.93 31.47 0.91
C LEU A 12 -22.62 30.88 0.35
N LEU A 13 -21.58 30.78 1.21
CA LEU A 13 -20.39 29.99 0.93
C LEU A 13 -20.80 28.52 1.03
N PRO A 14 -20.68 27.69 -0.04
CA PRO A 14 -20.87 26.25 0.10
C PRO A 14 -19.73 25.72 0.98
N LEU A 15 -20.09 25.21 2.15
CA LEU A 15 -19.21 24.42 2.98
C LEU A 15 -18.92 23.13 2.18
N LEU A 16 -17.78 23.06 1.51
CA LEU A 16 -17.23 21.83 0.98
C LEU A 16 -16.86 20.96 2.19
N MET A 17 -17.83 20.22 2.69
CA MET A 17 -17.58 19.08 3.55
C MET A 17 -16.84 18.04 2.67
N GLY A 18 -15.50 18.03 2.77
CA GLY A 18 -14.70 16.93 2.30
C GLY A 18 -15.15 15.68 3.06
N ALA A 19 -16.05 14.90 2.47
CA ALA A 19 -16.34 13.57 2.94
C ALA A 19 -15.00 12.80 2.83
N CYS A 20 -14.49 12.30 3.96
CA CYS A 20 -13.49 11.24 3.95
C CYS A 20 -14.19 10.02 3.35
N GLU A 21 -14.19 9.92 2.04
CA GLU A 21 -14.67 8.77 1.32
C GLU A 21 -13.60 7.68 1.54
N ASN A 22 -13.94 6.69 2.34
CA ASN A 22 -13.12 5.48 2.44
C ASN A 22 -13.06 4.87 1.03
N ARG A 23 -11.90 5.01 0.38
CA ARG A 23 -11.73 4.43 -0.94
C ARG A 23 -11.93 2.93 -0.86
N THR A 24 -12.83 2.43 -1.67
CA THR A 24 -13.08 0.99 -1.83
C THR A 24 -12.40 0.51 -3.11
N LEU A 25 -11.80 -0.66 -3.05
CA LEU A 25 -11.27 -1.32 -4.25
C LEU A 25 -12.42 -1.69 -5.18
N ARG A 26 -12.15 -1.66 -6.48
CA ARG A 26 -13.03 -2.31 -7.44
C ARG A 26 -13.05 -3.82 -7.17
N PRO A 27 -14.20 -4.48 -7.27
CA PRO A 27 -14.24 -5.93 -7.17
C PRO A 27 -13.28 -6.57 -8.21
N ILE A 28 -12.45 -7.49 -7.74
CA ILE A 28 -11.58 -8.25 -8.64
C ILE A 28 -12.41 -9.38 -9.25
N GLU A 29 -12.45 -9.41 -10.56
CA GLU A 29 -13.16 -10.46 -11.31
C GLU A 29 -12.62 -11.86 -10.98
N PRO A 30 -13.38 -12.94 -11.19
CA PRO A 30 -12.93 -14.30 -10.90
C PRO A 30 -11.58 -14.66 -11.52
N GLU A 31 -11.31 -14.18 -12.73
CA GLU A 31 -10.08 -14.42 -13.49
C GLU A 31 -9.00 -13.36 -13.18
N GLY A 32 -9.32 -12.38 -12.34
CA GLY A 32 -8.41 -11.28 -12.01
C GLY A 32 -7.17 -11.74 -11.26
N VAL A 33 -6.08 -11.02 -11.47
CA VAL A 33 -4.75 -11.35 -10.96
C VAL A 33 -4.35 -10.38 -9.87
N ILE A 34 -3.96 -10.91 -8.72
CA ILE A 34 -3.37 -10.17 -7.61
C ILE A 34 -1.84 -10.39 -7.65
N LEU A 35 -1.08 -9.31 -7.70
CA LEU A 35 0.37 -9.34 -7.56
C LEU A 35 0.74 -8.97 -6.13
N ALA A 36 1.18 -9.93 -5.33
CA ALA A 36 1.79 -9.66 -4.04
C ALA A 36 3.25 -9.26 -4.27
N PHE A 37 3.54 -7.96 -4.19
CA PHE A 37 4.85 -7.38 -4.48
C PHE A 37 5.50 -6.84 -3.22
N GLY A 38 6.76 -7.22 -2.99
CA GLY A 38 7.48 -6.80 -1.79
C GLY A 38 8.79 -7.56 -1.57
N ASP A 39 9.25 -7.49 -0.34
CA ASP A 39 10.52 -8.06 0.11
C ASP A 39 10.41 -9.51 0.66
N SER A 40 11.22 -9.84 1.66
CA SER A 40 11.27 -11.16 2.29
C SER A 40 9.97 -11.58 2.97
N LEU A 41 9.17 -10.62 3.47
CA LEU A 41 7.87 -10.91 4.08
C LEU A 41 6.88 -11.39 3.01
N THR A 42 6.92 -10.80 1.84
CA THR A 42 6.11 -11.23 0.71
C THR A 42 6.62 -12.55 0.14
N ALA A 43 7.94 -12.74 0.02
CA ALA A 43 8.55 -14.00 -0.38
C ALA A 43 8.13 -15.17 0.53
N GLY A 44 7.84 -14.88 1.80
CA GLY A 44 7.47 -15.88 2.81
C GLY A 44 8.68 -16.49 3.51
N VAL A 45 9.74 -15.70 3.71
CA VAL A 45 10.92 -16.16 4.48
C VAL A 45 10.48 -16.52 5.91
N GLY A 46 10.79 -17.75 6.31
CA GLY A 46 10.39 -18.30 7.62
C GLY A 46 9.03 -19.01 7.62
N ALA A 47 8.23 -18.89 6.57
CA ALA A 47 6.99 -19.65 6.44
C ALA A 47 7.24 -21.03 5.83
N SER A 48 6.42 -22.02 6.22
CA SER A 48 6.43 -23.33 5.56
C SER A 48 5.88 -23.23 4.15
N LYS A 49 6.11 -24.26 3.34
CA LYS A 49 5.61 -24.30 1.97
C LYS A 49 4.07 -24.16 1.92
N GLY A 50 3.58 -23.13 1.23
CA GLY A 50 2.15 -22.86 1.11
C GLY A 50 1.57 -22.00 2.24
N GLU A 51 2.36 -21.59 3.22
CA GLU A 51 1.94 -20.77 4.36
C GLU A 51 2.36 -19.30 4.27
N SER A 52 3.04 -18.89 3.19
CA SER A 52 3.27 -17.47 2.94
C SER A 52 1.94 -16.74 2.72
N TYR A 53 1.86 -15.47 3.13
CA TYR A 53 0.60 -14.73 3.00
C TYR A 53 0.03 -14.71 1.57
N PRO A 54 0.83 -14.63 0.48
CA PRO A 54 0.27 -14.71 -0.86
C PRO A 54 -0.37 -16.08 -1.17
N ALA A 55 0.23 -17.17 -0.67
CA ALA A 55 -0.32 -18.51 -0.84
C ALA A 55 -1.65 -18.70 -0.08
N VAL A 56 -1.70 -18.22 1.17
CA VAL A 56 -2.93 -18.25 1.99
C VAL A 56 -4.00 -17.36 1.36
N LEU A 57 -3.64 -16.17 0.90
CA LEU A 57 -4.57 -15.27 0.21
C LEU A 57 -5.16 -15.92 -1.06
N ALA A 58 -4.36 -16.61 -1.84
CA ALA A 58 -4.84 -17.34 -3.02
C ALA A 58 -5.90 -18.37 -2.66
N GLN A 59 -5.69 -19.13 -1.56
CA GLN A 59 -6.64 -20.11 -1.08
C GLN A 59 -7.93 -19.49 -0.56
N LEU A 60 -7.83 -18.42 0.24
CA LEU A 60 -8.99 -17.76 0.84
C LEU A 60 -9.82 -16.97 -0.17
N SER A 61 -9.16 -16.27 -1.07
CA SER A 61 -9.83 -15.42 -2.07
C SER A 61 -10.33 -16.20 -3.29
N GLN A 62 -9.83 -17.42 -3.51
CA GLN A 62 -10.06 -18.20 -4.74
C GLN A 62 -9.66 -17.39 -5.99
N ARG A 63 -8.63 -16.56 -5.87
CA ARG A 63 -8.07 -15.72 -6.94
C ARG A 63 -6.66 -16.17 -7.31
N LYS A 64 -6.23 -15.81 -8.49
CA LYS A 64 -4.83 -15.99 -8.90
C LYS A 64 -3.97 -14.96 -8.18
N VAL A 65 -3.18 -15.41 -7.22
CA VAL A 65 -2.19 -14.58 -6.51
C VAL A 65 -0.80 -14.97 -6.96
N ILE A 66 -0.06 -14.00 -7.48
CA ILE A 66 1.34 -14.16 -7.86
C ILE A 66 2.20 -13.65 -6.71
N ASN A 67 3.02 -14.52 -6.14
CA ASN A 67 4.04 -14.11 -5.18
C ASN A 67 5.23 -13.52 -5.93
N ALA A 68 5.44 -12.22 -5.80
CA ALA A 68 6.55 -11.46 -6.34
C ALA A 68 7.37 -10.82 -5.20
N GLY A 69 7.63 -11.57 -4.15
CA GLY A 69 8.53 -11.19 -3.06
C GLY A 69 9.99 -11.48 -3.41
N GLU A 70 10.89 -10.57 -3.07
CA GLU A 70 12.34 -10.72 -3.26
C GLU A 70 13.08 -10.43 -1.96
N SER A 71 13.78 -11.42 -1.42
CA SER A 71 14.40 -11.33 -0.11
C SER A 71 15.54 -10.30 -0.07
N GLY A 72 15.49 -9.38 0.89
CA GLY A 72 16.51 -8.35 1.09
C GLY A 72 16.42 -7.18 0.11
N GLU A 73 15.38 -7.10 -0.70
CA GLU A 73 15.18 -6.03 -1.66
C GLU A 73 14.97 -4.68 -0.97
N VAL A 74 15.51 -3.63 -1.56
CA VAL A 74 15.25 -2.23 -1.23
C VAL A 74 14.42 -1.57 -2.32
N THR A 75 13.71 -0.49 -1.99
CA THR A 75 12.75 0.14 -2.90
C THR A 75 13.32 0.58 -4.25
N SER A 76 14.60 0.98 -4.28
CA SER A 76 15.28 1.34 -5.55
C SER A 76 15.38 0.18 -6.54
N MET A 77 15.55 -1.05 -6.04
CA MET A 77 15.58 -2.28 -6.83
C MET A 77 14.15 -2.71 -7.19
N GLY A 78 13.23 -2.69 -6.19
CA GLY A 78 11.83 -3.02 -6.35
C GLY A 78 11.16 -2.19 -7.44
N ARG A 79 11.45 -0.89 -7.50
CA ARG A 79 10.96 0.00 -8.56
C ARG A 79 11.31 -0.52 -9.96
N THR A 80 12.53 -0.94 -10.17
CA THR A 80 12.95 -1.49 -11.46
C THR A 80 12.30 -2.85 -11.73
N ARG A 81 12.23 -3.72 -10.71
CA ARG A 81 11.65 -5.06 -10.84
C ARG A 81 10.15 -5.01 -11.13
N LEU A 82 9.41 -4.06 -10.54
CA LEU A 82 7.98 -3.92 -10.80
C LEU A 82 7.70 -3.64 -12.28
N THR A 83 8.50 -2.80 -12.93
CA THR A 83 8.35 -2.51 -14.38
C THR A 83 8.56 -3.75 -15.26
N GLN A 84 9.26 -4.76 -14.75
CA GLN A 84 9.48 -6.04 -15.43
C GLN A 84 8.41 -7.08 -15.06
N ALA A 85 7.85 -7.02 -13.85
CA ALA A 85 6.87 -7.99 -13.39
C ALA A 85 5.47 -7.70 -13.96
N MET A 86 5.06 -6.45 -14.02
CA MET A 86 3.73 -6.08 -14.48
C MET A 86 3.39 -6.57 -15.89
N PRO A 87 4.24 -6.36 -16.92
CA PRO A 87 3.93 -6.84 -18.28
C PRO A 87 3.97 -8.36 -18.44
N LYS A 88 4.45 -9.10 -17.44
CA LYS A 88 4.40 -10.57 -17.43
C LYS A 88 3.11 -11.11 -16.84
N HIS A 89 2.50 -10.39 -15.92
CA HIS A 89 1.40 -10.91 -15.10
C HIS A 89 0.08 -10.17 -15.32
N TYR A 90 0.11 -8.93 -15.85
CA TYR A 90 -1.07 -8.07 -16.05
C TYR A 90 -1.99 -8.04 -14.83
N PRO A 91 -1.48 -7.61 -13.66
CA PRO A 91 -2.27 -7.64 -12.44
C PRO A 91 -3.38 -6.60 -12.46
N ASP A 92 -4.54 -6.95 -11.90
CA ASP A 92 -5.63 -6.01 -11.61
C ASP A 92 -5.41 -5.29 -10.28
N LEU A 93 -4.70 -5.96 -9.34
CA LEU A 93 -4.38 -5.44 -8.03
C LEU A 93 -2.93 -5.76 -7.66
N ILE A 94 -2.25 -4.77 -7.09
CA ILE A 94 -0.95 -4.93 -6.44
C ILE A 94 -1.12 -4.77 -4.93
N LEU A 95 -0.69 -5.76 -4.16
CA LEU A 95 -0.45 -5.62 -2.72
C LEU A 95 1.00 -5.20 -2.55
N LEU A 96 1.23 -3.92 -2.28
CA LEU A 96 2.57 -3.33 -2.19
C LEU A 96 3.03 -3.33 -0.73
N LEU A 97 3.96 -4.23 -0.41
CA LEU A 97 4.62 -4.38 0.90
C LEU A 97 6.12 -4.29 0.70
N GLU A 98 6.65 -3.08 0.64
CA GLU A 98 8.04 -2.80 0.29
C GLU A 98 8.59 -1.66 1.15
N GLY A 99 9.92 -1.56 1.29
CA GLY A 99 10.61 -0.50 2.02
C GLY A 99 11.10 -0.93 3.42
N GLY A 100 10.81 -2.16 3.85
CA GLY A 100 11.30 -2.68 5.12
C GLY A 100 12.82 -2.69 5.21
N ASN A 101 13.50 -3.09 4.15
CA ASN A 101 14.96 -3.09 4.09
C ASN A 101 15.56 -1.70 4.03
N ASP A 102 14.89 -0.72 3.44
CA ASP A 102 15.30 0.69 3.45
C ASP A 102 15.34 1.21 4.88
N ILE A 103 14.26 0.99 5.64
CA ILE A 103 14.14 1.37 7.05
C ILE A 103 15.19 0.64 7.92
N LEU A 104 15.34 -0.68 7.76
CA LEU A 104 16.29 -1.47 8.54
C LEU A 104 17.75 -1.06 8.31
N ARG A 105 18.07 -0.65 7.09
CA ARG A 105 19.41 -0.18 6.69
C ARG A 105 19.61 1.32 6.89
N ASN A 106 18.64 2.03 7.46
CA ASN A 106 18.63 3.48 7.67
C ASN A 106 18.91 4.26 6.36
N LEU A 107 18.31 3.83 5.26
CA LEU A 107 18.37 4.56 4.00
C LEU A 107 17.51 5.83 4.09
N ASP A 108 17.71 6.74 3.13
CA ASP A 108 16.98 7.99 3.05
C ASP A 108 15.47 7.72 2.79
N LEU A 109 14.61 8.15 3.72
CA LEU A 109 13.17 7.91 3.65
C LEU A 109 12.48 8.76 2.59
N ASP A 110 13.02 9.92 2.21
CA ASP A 110 12.49 10.72 1.11
C ASP A 110 12.73 10.01 -0.23
N GLN A 111 13.90 9.38 -0.38
CA GLN A 111 14.18 8.51 -1.53
C GLN A 111 13.29 7.27 -1.54
N THR A 112 13.10 6.64 -0.38
CA THR A 112 12.20 5.48 -0.21
C THR A 112 10.78 5.86 -0.64
N LYS A 113 10.26 6.99 -0.14
CA LYS A 113 8.96 7.54 -0.53
C LYS A 113 8.86 7.77 -2.05
N ALA A 114 9.89 8.39 -2.63
CA ALA A 114 9.91 8.65 -4.09
C ALA A 114 9.90 7.36 -4.93
N HIS A 115 10.61 6.30 -4.48
CA HIS A 115 10.59 5.02 -5.15
C HIS A 115 9.23 4.33 -5.05
N LEU A 116 8.61 4.33 -3.86
CA LEU A 116 7.25 3.79 -3.66
C LEU A 116 6.23 4.56 -4.50
N GLY A 117 6.28 5.89 -4.50
CA GLY A 117 5.42 6.73 -5.34
C GLY A 117 5.53 6.36 -6.82
N ALA A 118 6.76 6.22 -7.33
CA ALA A 118 6.99 5.81 -8.72
C ALA A 118 6.44 4.41 -9.04
N MET A 119 6.46 3.48 -8.07
CA MET A 119 5.83 2.16 -8.22
C MET A 119 4.31 2.27 -8.31
N ILE A 120 3.69 3.10 -7.47
CA ILE A 120 2.25 3.35 -7.46
C ILE A 120 1.80 3.99 -8.77
N GLU A 121 2.50 5.04 -9.21
CA GLU A 121 2.24 5.70 -10.49
C GLU A 121 2.32 4.73 -11.66
N TYR A 122 3.36 3.91 -11.70
CA TYR A 122 3.52 2.92 -12.75
C TYR A 122 2.38 1.88 -12.73
N ALA A 123 1.96 1.42 -11.56
CA ALA A 123 0.82 0.51 -11.41
C ALA A 123 -0.46 1.13 -11.96
N HIS A 124 -0.80 2.34 -11.54
CA HIS A 124 -1.99 3.06 -11.98
C HIS A 124 -1.97 3.34 -13.50
N ALA A 125 -0.82 3.75 -14.05
CA ALA A 125 -0.66 4.00 -15.48
C ALA A 125 -0.87 2.73 -16.33
N ASN A 126 -0.69 1.55 -15.73
CA ASN A 126 -0.91 0.25 -16.37
C ASN A 126 -2.23 -0.41 -15.95
N GLY A 127 -3.14 0.32 -15.30
CA GLY A 127 -4.51 -0.12 -15.00
C GLY A 127 -4.68 -0.96 -13.74
N ALA A 128 -3.61 -1.21 -12.97
CA ALA A 128 -3.68 -1.93 -11.71
C ALA A 128 -4.06 -0.99 -10.55
N GLU A 129 -4.91 -1.47 -9.64
CA GLU A 129 -5.11 -0.83 -8.36
C GLU A 129 -3.98 -1.19 -7.38
N VAL A 130 -3.79 -0.37 -6.34
CA VAL A 130 -2.77 -0.61 -5.33
C VAL A 130 -3.38 -0.59 -3.94
N VAL A 131 -3.10 -1.62 -3.16
CA VAL A 131 -3.24 -1.62 -1.71
C VAL A 131 -1.85 -1.44 -1.13
N LEU A 132 -1.67 -0.36 -0.36
CA LEU A 132 -0.41 -0.08 0.31
C LEU A 132 -0.43 -0.66 1.73
N ILE A 133 0.56 -1.48 2.05
CA ILE A 133 0.73 -2.05 3.38
C ILE A 133 1.85 -1.29 4.09
N GLY A 134 1.52 -0.75 5.26
CA GLY A 134 2.45 0.05 6.04
C GLY A 134 3.56 -0.78 6.68
N VAL A 135 4.77 -0.25 6.67
CA VAL A 135 5.93 -0.84 7.35
C VAL A 135 6.27 0.00 8.57
N PRO A 136 6.46 -0.62 9.75
CA PRO A 136 6.76 0.10 10.97
C PRO A 136 8.18 0.67 10.97
N GLU A 137 8.37 1.74 11.75
CA GLU A 137 9.70 2.29 12.03
C GLU A 137 10.58 1.29 12.78
N LYS A 138 11.90 1.33 12.52
CA LYS A 138 12.89 0.41 13.08
C LYS A 138 12.89 0.36 14.61
N ASN A 139 12.75 1.51 15.26
CA ASN A 139 12.99 1.62 16.70
C ASN A 139 11.73 1.37 17.55
N LEU A 140 10.55 1.38 16.97
CA LEU A 140 9.30 1.34 17.72
C LEU A 140 8.40 0.16 17.37
N PHE A 141 8.57 -0.54 16.27
CA PHE A 141 7.71 -1.63 15.75
C PHE A 141 6.18 -1.46 16.03
N SER A 142 5.83 -0.30 16.58
CA SER A 142 4.50 0.04 17.07
C SER A 142 3.81 1.09 16.23
N ARG A 143 4.55 1.73 15.33
CA ARG A 143 4.02 2.81 14.49
C ARG A 143 4.52 2.65 13.07
N VAL A 144 3.60 2.72 12.12
CA VAL A 144 3.95 2.79 10.70
C VAL A 144 4.79 4.04 10.39
N ALA A 145 5.78 3.91 9.51
CA ALA A 145 6.56 5.06 9.08
C ALA A 145 5.67 6.08 8.35
N PRO A 146 5.80 7.39 8.65
CA PRO A 146 4.88 8.43 8.14
C PRO A 146 4.73 8.46 6.61
N ILE A 147 5.79 8.13 5.88
CA ILE A 147 5.81 8.12 4.41
C ILE A 147 4.69 7.28 3.78
N TYR A 148 4.24 6.20 4.47
CA TYR A 148 3.16 5.35 3.95
C TYR A 148 1.80 6.02 4.04
N ALA A 149 1.51 6.71 5.14
CA ALA A 149 0.27 7.48 5.28
C ALA A 149 0.23 8.67 4.31
N GLU A 150 1.38 9.32 4.10
CA GLU A 150 1.51 10.41 3.13
C GLU A 150 1.25 9.92 1.70
N LEU A 151 1.84 8.79 1.30
CA LEU A 151 1.60 8.17 -0.01
C LEU A 151 0.14 7.73 -0.17
N ALA A 152 -0.44 7.13 0.87
CA ALA A 152 -1.83 6.69 0.83
C ALA A 152 -2.78 7.87 0.63
N GLN A 153 -2.50 9.01 1.25
CA GLN A 153 -3.26 10.23 1.05
C GLN A 153 -3.01 10.85 -0.33
N GLU A 154 -1.75 10.93 -0.78
CA GLU A 154 -1.34 11.55 -2.03
C GLU A 154 -1.94 10.84 -3.26
N TYR A 155 -1.94 9.49 -3.23
CA TYR A 155 -2.44 8.66 -4.33
C TYR A 155 -3.85 8.10 -4.07
N GLU A 156 -4.51 8.52 -3.00
CA GLU A 156 -5.86 8.07 -2.58
C GLU A 156 -5.96 6.54 -2.55
N LEU A 157 -5.04 5.86 -1.88
CA LEU A 157 -4.95 4.40 -1.85
C LEU A 157 -5.82 3.78 -0.76
N VAL A 158 -6.20 2.52 -0.96
CA VAL A 158 -6.55 1.65 0.16
C VAL A 158 -5.27 1.35 0.93
N PHE A 159 -5.27 1.69 2.23
CA PHE A 159 -4.10 1.65 3.09
C PHE A 159 -4.34 0.75 4.30
N ILE A 160 -3.39 -0.13 4.58
CA ILE A 160 -3.40 -1.03 5.73
C ILE A 160 -2.22 -0.66 6.63
N PRO A 161 -2.40 0.28 7.59
CA PRO A 161 -1.29 0.83 8.36
C PRO A 161 -0.69 -0.13 9.39
N ASP A 162 -1.54 -0.86 10.11
CA ASP A 162 -1.14 -1.50 11.37
C ASP A 162 -0.89 -3.00 11.28
N LEU A 163 -1.14 -3.62 10.12
CA LEU A 163 -1.03 -5.07 9.94
C LEU A 163 0.30 -5.62 10.45
N LEU A 164 1.42 -5.06 9.98
CA LEU A 164 2.75 -5.55 10.39
C LEU A 164 3.07 -5.23 11.83
N SER A 165 2.72 -4.04 12.31
CA SER A 165 2.97 -3.66 13.70
C SER A 165 2.18 -4.54 14.68
N ASP A 166 0.96 -4.93 14.34
CA ASP A 166 0.14 -5.83 15.14
C ASP A 166 0.70 -7.26 15.16
N LEU A 167 1.09 -7.78 13.99
CA LEU A 167 1.72 -9.10 13.88
C LEU A 167 3.06 -9.16 14.64
N LEU A 168 3.89 -8.13 14.52
CA LEU A 168 5.20 -8.07 15.17
C LEU A 168 5.11 -7.91 16.68
N ARG A 169 4.03 -7.33 17.22
CA ARG A 169 3.82 -7.17 18.65
C ARG A 169 3.23 -8.42 19.33
N ASN A 170 2.45 -9.21 18.60
CA ASN A 170 1.79 -10.38 19.18
C ASN A 170 2.72 -11.60 19.18
N PRO A 171 3.10 -12.14 20.37
CA PRO A 171 3.96 -13.32 20.46
C PRO A 171 3.35 -14.57 19.81
N GLU A 172 2.02 -14.68 19.76
CA GLU A 172 1.32 -15.82 19.17
C GLU A 172 1.58 -16.00 17.68
N TYR A 173 1.96 -14.90 16.99
CA TYR A 173 2.27 -14.92 15.56
C TYR A 173 3.76 -15.08 15.26
N LYS A 174 4.59 -15.22 16.29
CA LYS A 174 6.03 -15.45 16.14
C LYS A 174 6.30 -16.94 16.19
N SER A 175 6.89 -17.48 15.12
CA SER A 175 7.44 -18.83 15.20
C SER A 175 8.70 -18.82 16.05
N ASP A 176 8.87 -19.80 16.94
CA ASP A 176 10.06 -19.97 17.79
C ASP A 176 11.31 -20.45 17.01
N ARG A 177 11.51 -19.95 15.80
CA ARG A 177 12.62 -20.34 14.92
C ARG A 177 13.59 -19.20 14.69
#